data_3abfd66d01b48d120724c372460446c9
#
_entry.id   3abfd66d01b48d120724c372460446c9
#
_cell.length_a   1.000
_cell.length_b   1.000
_cell.length_c   1.000
_cell.angle_alpha   90.00
_cell.angle_beta   90.00
_cell.angle_gamma   90.00
#
_symmetry.space_group_name_H-M   'P 1'
#
loop_
_entity.id
_entity.type
_entity.pdbx_description
1 polymer ?
#
loop_
_entity_poly.entity_id
_entity_poly.type
_entity_poly.pdbx_seq_one_letter_code
_entity_poly.pdbx_strand_id
1 'polypeptide(L)'
;MVLARLAWLAGLVSTAIAATPAEWRSQSIYFMLTDRFARTDGSTTAACDTADRKYCGGTWQGIIDKLDYIQGMGFTAIWITPVTGQLSGETAYGDPYHGYWQQDIYSLDSNYGTADDLKALAAALHKRDMYLMVDVVANHMGYNGAGADVDYTKFNPFNDAKYFHSYCPITDYNDDTMSQNCWLGDNKVSLPDLNTQSKEVQDLWYDWVGSLVSNYSIDGLRVDTVKHVQKDFWPGYNKAAGVYCVGEILDGDPDYTYPYQEVMDGVLNYPIYYPLLKAFQSSSGSMTDLYNMINTVKSTCKDSTLLGNFLENHDNPRFAHATDDIALAKNAATFTIMADGIPIVYAGQEQHYSGGEDPANREALWLSGYNTDSELYKLIAKANGARNQAIAKSTNYTIYQNHPIYKDESAIAMRKGFVGGQTITVLTNLGAGGKEYSVSIPDTGFKAGAKLTEVVSCTSVTVGDSGEVSVPMASGAPRILLPTSLLEGSALC
;
A
#
# COMPACT_ATOMS: atom_id res chain seq x y z
N MET A 1 -2.97 -55.57 -35.87
CA MET A 1 -2.31 -54.25 -35.99
C MET A 1 -3.11 -53.23 -35.18
N VAL A 2 -2.65 -52.94 -33.99
CA VAL A 2 -3.29 -51.94 -33.07
C VAL A 2 -2.42 -50.67 -33.14
N LEU A 3 -2.97 -49.61 -33.71
CA LEU A 3 -2.32 -48.28 -33.76
C LEU A 3 -2.54 -47.55 -32.43
N ALA A 4 -1.49 -47.45 -31.65
CA ALA A 4 -1.48 -46.57 -30.45
C ALA A 4 -1.39 -45.11 -30.90
N ARG A 5 -2.41 -44.31 -30.58
CA ARG A 5 -2.37 -42.84 -30.71
C ARG A 5 -1.67 -42.28 -29.49
N LEU A 6 -0.45 -41.76 -29.64
CA LEU A 6 0.20 -40.87 -28.66
C LEU A 6 -0.52 -39.52 -28.72
N ALA A 7 -1.22 -39.16 -27.65
CA ALA A 7 -1.67 -37.79 -27.41
C ALA A 7 -0.53 -36.99 -26.83
N TRP A 8 -0.04 -36.01 -27.57
CA TRP A 8 0.86 -34.99 -27.06
C TRP A 8 0.05 -33.99 -26.19
N LEU A 9 0.23 -34.06 -24.91
CA LEU A 9 -0.19 -32.94 -24.01
C LEU A 9 0.83 -31.80 -24.21
N ALA A 10 0.48 -30.82 -25.03
CA ALA A 10 1.16 -29.56 -25.04
C ALA A 10 0.79 -28.83 -23.71
N GLY A 11 1.69 -28.86 -22.75
CA GLY A 11 1.58 -27.99 -21.58
C GLY A 11 1.65 -26.55 -22.06
N LEU A 12 0.56 -25.82 -21.93
CA LEU A 12 0.58 -24.36 -22.04
C LEU A 12 1.43 -23.84 -20.88
N VAL A 13 2.68 -23.49 -21.17
CA VAL A 13 3.47 -22.65 -20.30
C VAL A 13 2.83 -21.26 -20.42
N SER A 14 1.98 -20.91 -19.47
CA SER A 14 1.53 -19.53 -19.30
C SER A 14 2.77 -18.74 -18.88
N THR A 15 3.35 -18.00 -19.81
CA THR A 15 4.31 -16.97 -19.47
C THR A 15 3.52 -15.92 -18.68
N ALA A 16 3.79 -15.81 -17.39
CA ALA A 16 3.30 -14.68 -16.60
C ALA A 16 3.73 -13.41 -17.33
N ILE A 17 2.78 -12.66 -17.86
CA ILE A 17 3.03 -11.35 -18.43
C ILE A 17 3.17 -10.41 -17.24
N ALA A 18 4.29 -9.71 -17.12
CA ALA A 18 4.54 -8.72 -16.08
C ALA A 18 3.38 -7.69 -16.04
N ALA A 19 2.83 -7.45 -14.85
CA ALA A 19 1.67 -6.59 -14.69
C ALA A 19 2.06 -5.12 -14.94
N THR A 20 1.36 -4.51 -15.88
CA THR A 20 1.57 -3.12 -16.31
C THR A 20 1.00 -2.12 -15.30
N PRO A 21 1.43 -0.83 -15.32
CA PRO A 21 0.79 0.22 -14.53
C PRO A 21 -0.73 0.32 -14.78
N ALA A 22 -1.18 0.05 -16.02
CA ALA A 22 -2.61 0.07 -16.36
C ALA A 22 -3.41 -1.01 -15.60
N GLU A 23 -2.86 -2.19 -15.43
CA GLU A 23 -3.47 -3.30 -14.68
C GLU A 23 -3.45 -3.04 -13.17
N TRP A 24 -2.41 -2.38 -12.66
CA TRP A 24 -2.32 -2.02 -11.25
C TRP A 24 -3.38 -1.01 -10.79
N ARG A 25 -3.94 -0.17 -11.67
CA ARG A 25 -5.04 0.74 -11.31
C ARG A 25 -6.25 0.02 -10.73
N SER A 26 -6.49 -1.22 -11.14
CA SER A 26 -7.62 -2.02 -10.66
C SER A 26 -7.35 -2.68 -9.31
N GLN A 27 -6.09 -2.76 -8.87
CA GLN A 27 -5.72 -3.47 -7.67
C GLN A 27 -6.10 -2.73 -6.38
N SER A 28 -6.21 -3.49 -5.31
CA SER A 28 -6.30 -3.05 -3.92
C SER A 28 -5.28 -3.85 -3.14
N ILE A 29 -4.40 -3.18 -2.41
CA ILE A 29 -3.20 -3.76 -1.81
C ILE A 29 -3.38 -3.95 -0.31
N TYR A 30 -3.08 -5.14 0.19
CA TYR A 30 -2.90 -5.39 1.62
C TYR A 30 -1.39 -5.46 1.92
N PHE A 31 -0.89 -4.46 2.64
CA PHE A 31 0.52 -4.33 3.02
C PHE A 31 0.79 -5.00 4.36
N MET A 32 1.89 -5.74 4.47
CA MET A 32 2.31 -6.38 5.71
C MET A 32 3.83 -6.44 5.88
N LEU A 33 4.29 -6.36 7.13
CA LEU A 33 5.62 -6.88 7.46
C LEU A 33 5.54 -8.39 7.46
N THR A 34 6.39 -9.05 6.67
CA THR A 34 6.43 -10.52 6.56
C THR A 34 6.55 -11.18 7.92
N ASP A 35 7.45 -10.68 8.77
CA ASP A 35 7.69 -11.20 10.11
C ASP A 35 6.48 -11.09 11.06
N ARG A 36 5.54 -10.15 10.79
CA ARG A 36 4.47 -9.80 11.73
C ARG A 36 3.08 -10.27 11.28
N PHE A 37 2.96 -10.90 10.11
CA PHE A 37 1.66 -11.26 9.58
C PHE A 37 1.18 -12.64 10.01
N ALA A 38 1.91 -13.71 9.66
CA ALA A 38 1.48 -15.08 9.94
C ALA A 38 2.68 -16.04 10.05
N ARG A 39 2.58 -16.98 10.97
CA ARG A 39 3.58 -18.02 11.25
C ARG A 39 3.21 -19.32 10.54
N THR A 40 4.22 -20.09 10.08
CA THR A 40 4.02 -21.42 9.46
C THR A 40 3.37 -22.42 10.43
N ASP A 41 3.60 -22.29 11.75
CA ASP A 41 3.00 -23.17 12.75
C ASP A 41 1.51 -22.88 13.01
N GLY A 42 0.96 -21.83 12.39
CA GLY A 42 -0.43 -21.40 12.54
C GLY A 42 -0.77 -20.83 13.91
N SER A 43 0.22 -20.59 14.77
CA SER A 43 0.00 -20.06 16.13
C SER A 43 -0.65 -18.69 16.08
N THR A 44 -1.69 -18.50 16.90
CA THR A 44 -2.34 -17.20 17.16
C THR A 44 -2.01 -16.66 18.54
N THR A 45 -1.12 -17.32 19.28
CA THR A 45 -0.75 -16.97 20.68
C THR A 45 0.74 -16.84 20.90
N ALA A 46 1.57 -17.09 19.85
CA ALA A 46 3.01 -16.91 19.96
C ALA A 46 3.34 -15.47 20.33
N ALA A 47 4.12 -15.29 21.39
CA ALA A 47 4.49 -13.96 21.87
C ALA A 47 5.32 -13.21 20.80
N CYS A 48 5.04 -11.92 20.66
CA CYS A 48 5.80 -10.98 19.84
C CYS A 48 5.69 -9.61 20.50
N ASP A 49 6.63 -9.30 21.37
CA ASP A 49 6.73 -7.96 21.95
C ASP A 49 7.45 -7.04 20.97
N THR A 50 6.77 -5.99 20.53
CA THR A 50 7.33 -5.02 19.57
C THR A 50 8.58 -4.33 20.14
N ALA A 51 8.63 -4.12 21.47
CA ALA A 51 9.76 -3.46 22.14
C ALA A 51 11.07 -4.27 22.07
N ASP A 52 10.97 -5.60 21.94
CA ASP A 52 12.14 -6.47 21.80
C ASP A 52 12.86 -6.27 20.45
N ARG A 53 12.16 -5.74 19.43
CA ARG A 53 12.70 -5.51 18.08
C ARG A 53 13.38 -6.76 17.50
N LYS A 54 12.78 -7.94 17.68
CA LYS A 54 13.30 -9.25 17.22
C LYS A 54 12.42 -9.88 16.17
N TYR A 55 12.97 -10.83 15.42
CA TYR A 55 12.15 -11.71 14.60
C TYR A 55 11.12 -12.44 15.45
N CYS A 56 9.86 -12.39 15.04
CA CYS A 56 8.74 -13.07 15.70
C CYS A 56 8.28 -14.33 14.97
N GLY A 57 8.80 -14.56 13.75
CA GLY A 57 8.64 -15.81 13.02
C GLY A 57 7.50 -15.84 12.02
N GLY A 58 7.05 -14.70 11.52
CA GLY A 58 6.21 -14.64 10.33
C GLY A 58 6.99 -15.10 9.09
N THR A 59 6.31 -15.78 8.16
CA THR A 59 6.94 -16.44 7.02
C THR A 59 6.08 -16.33 5.76
N TRP A 60 6.68 -16.55 4.58
CA TRP A 60 5.94 -16.63 3.31
C TRP A 60 4.93 -17.77 3.30
N GLN A 61 5.26 -18.93 3.90
CA GLN A 61 4.29 -20.03 4.05
C GLN A 61 3.11 -19.62 4.95
N GLY A 62 3.38 -18.92 6.05
CA GLY A 62 2.32 -18.37 6.91
C GLY A 62 1.39 -17.42 6.15
N ILE A 63 1.92 -16.60 5.24
CA ILE A 63 1.11 -15.72 4.37
C ILE A 63 0.21 -16.58 3.47
N ILE A 64 0.73 -17.62 2.82
CA ILE A 64 -0.05 -18.55 1.98
C ILE A 64 -1.24 -19.09 2.75
N ASP A 65 -1.03 -19.54 3.99
CA ASP A 65 -2.05 -20.16 4.82
C ASP A 65 -3.16 -19.18 5.27
N LYS A 66 -2.93 -17.85 5.10
CA LYS A 66 -3.86 -16.77 5.47
C LYS A 66 -4.39 -15.95 4.30
N LEU A 67 -4.18 -16.37 3.05
CA LEU A 67 -4.68 -15.64 1.88
C LEU A 67 -6.21 -15.52 1.85
N ASP A 68 -6.95 -16.48 2.41
CA ASP A 68 -8.42 -16.40 2.51
C ASP A 68 -8.88 -15.24 3.41
N TYR A 69 -8.12 -14.92 4.47
CA TYR A 69 -8.38 -13.76 5.33
C TYR A 69 -8.23 -12.45 4.56
N ILE A 70 -7.18 -12.33 3.74
CA ILE A 70 -6.92 -11.14 2.93
C ILE A 70 -7.97 -11.01 1.81
N GLN A 71 -8.21 -12.09 1.09
CA GLN A 71 -9.19 -12.12 -0.01
C GLN A 71 -10.62 -11.86 0.48
N GLY A 72 -10.96 -12.28 1.71
CA GLY A 72 -12.24 -12.00 2.35
C GLY A 72 -12.54 -10.50 2.54
N MET A 73 -11.52 -9.66 2.59
CA MET A 73 -11.64 -8.20 2.57
C MET A 73 -11.70 -7.58 1.16
N GLY A 74 -11.66 -8.42 0.09
CA GLY A 74 -11.73 -7.96 -1.29
C GLY A 74 -10.42 -7.39 -1.84
N PHE A 75 -9.28 -7.60 -1.18
CA PHE A 75 -7.97 -7.23 -1.72
C PHE A 75 -7.59 -8.13 -2.90
N THR A 76 -6.91 -7.56 -3.87
CA THR A 76 -6.48 -8.21 -5.11
C THR A 76 -4.96 -8.24 -5.26
N ALA A 77 -4.23 -7.67 -4.33
CA ALA A 77 -2.78 -7.72 -4.26
C ALA A 77 -2.31 -7.69 -2.80
N ILE A 78 -1.09 -8.19 -2.57
CA ILE A 78 -0.36 -7.98 -1.33
C ILE A 78 0.94 -7.22 -1.60
N TRP A 79 1.43 -6.47 -0.60
CA TRP A 79 2.77 -5.93 -0.55
C TRP A 79 3.47 -6.50 0.69
N ILE A 80 4.63 -7.15 0.49
CA ILE A 80 5.50 -7.70 1.53
C ILE A 80 6.78 -6.88 1.66
N THR A 81 7.36 -6.83 2.86
CA THR A 81 8.65 -6.19 3.15
C THR A 81 9.81 -6.84 2.37
N PRO A 82 11.00 -6.19 2.28
CA PRO A 82 12.11 -6.68 1.48
C PRO A 82 12.49 -8.12 1.78
N VAL A 83 12.88 -8.84 0.73
CA VAL A 83 13.11 -10.29 0.77
C VAL A 83 14.58 -10.68 0.79
N THR A 84 15.49 -9.71 0.64
CA THR A 84 16.93 -9.91 0.51
C THR A 84 17.60 -10.33 1.82
N GLY A 85 18.79 -10.93 1.73
CA GLY A 85 19.61 -11.32 2.87
C GLY A 85 20.00 -10.11 3.73
N GLN A 86 19.64 -10.17 5.00
CA GLN A 86 19.83 -9.08 5.95
C GLN A 86 21.15 -9.18 6.71
N LEU A 87 21.55 -8.10 7.37
CA LEU A 87 22.72 -8.12 8.26
C LEU A 87 22.53 -9.19 9.36
N SER A 88 23.64 -9.80 9.76
CA SER A 88 23.64 -10.86 10.77
C SER A 88 24.04 -10.34 12.15
N GLY A 89 23.47 -10.96 13.19
CA GLY A 89 23.76 -10.64 14.59
C GLY A 89 22.85 -9.55 15.16
N GLU A 90 22.84 -9.48 16.47
CA GLU A 90 22.07 -8.49 17.23
C GLU A 90 22.69 -7.09 17.06
N THR A 91 21.86 -6.09 16.77
CA THR A 91 22.26 -4.69 16.68
C THR A 91 21.83 -3.91 17.92
N ALA A 92 22.29 -2.66 18.04
CA ALA A 92 21.81 -1.77 19.08
C ALA A 92 20.29 -1.44 18.95
N TYR A 93 19.68 -1.73 17.80
CA TYR A 93 18.26 -1.50 17.49
C TYR A 93 17.50 -2.81 17.25
N GLY A 94 18.04 -3.95 17.68
CA GLY A 94 17.45 -5.27 17.52
C GLY A 94 17.80 -5.95 16.21
N ASP A 95 16.95 -6.89 15.79
CA ASP A 95 17.14 -7.68 14.58
C ASP A 95 16.60 -6.94 13.34
N PRO A 96 17.06 -7.27 12.12
CA PRO A 96 16.59 -6.67 10.87
C PRO A 96 15.25 -7.26 10.38
N TYR A 97 14.33 -7.60 11.27
CA TYR A 97 13.04 -8.27 10.99
C TYR A 97 12.13 -7.49 10.01
N HIS A 98 12.45 -6.24 9.77
CA HIS A 98 11.73 -5.36 8.84
C HIS A 98 12.24 -5.47 7.40
N GLY A 99 13.46 -5.98 7.16
CA GLY A 99 14.00 -6.20 5.82
C GLY A 99 14.80 -5.04 5.21
N TYR A 100 15.01 -3.92 5.92
CA TYR A 100 15.66 -2.72 5.36
C TYR A 100 17.16 -2.61 5.66
N TRP A 101 17.79 -3.63 6.24
CA TRP A 101 19.23 -3.66 6.52
C TRP A 101 19.94 -4.78 5.74
N GLN A 102 19.76 -4.75 4.42
CA GLN A 102 20.30 -5.78 3.52
C GLN A 102 21.83 -5.78 3.47
N GLN A 103 22.42 -6.98 3.38
CA GLN A 103 23.86 -7.18 3.15
C GLN A 103 24.14 -8.04 1.92
N ASP A 104 23.22 -8.88 1.51
CA ASP A 104 23.35 -9.74 0.32
C ASP A 104 22.07 -9.69 -0.51
N ILE A 105 22.13 -8.98 -1.64
CA ILE A 105 20.97 -8.84 -2.51
C ILE A 105 20.68 -10.09 -3.36
N TYR A 106 21.66 -11.02 -3.47
CA TYR A 106 21.49 -12.27 -4.20
C TYR A 106 20.97 -13.43 -3.34
N SER A 107 20.96 -13.28 -2.03
CA SER A 107 20.32 -14.24 -1.12
C SER A 107 18.97 -13.73 -0.64
N LEU A 108 18.15 -14.64 -0.12
CA LEU A 108 16.91 -14.32 0.55
C LEU A 108 17.08 -14.37 2.07
N ASP A 109 16.25 -13.62 2.79
CA ASP A 109 16.20 -13.72 4.25
C ASP A 109 15.61 -15.08 4.68
N SER A 110 16.47 -15.94 5.22
CA SER A 110 16.10 -17.30 5.63
C SER A 110 15.10 -17.34 6.80
N ASN A 111 14.90 -16.23 7.51
CA ASN A 111 13.86 -16.14 8.55
C ASN A 111 12.46 -16.18 7.95
N TYR A 112 12.28 -15.75 6.70
CA TYR A 112 10.97 -15.74 6.04
C TYR A 112 10.68 -17.03 5.27
N GLY A 113 11.71 -17.78 4.88
CA GLY A 113 11.58 -19.02 4.12
C GLY A 113 12.69 -19.22 3.07
N THR A 114 12.41 -20.11 2.14
CA THR A 114 13.29 -20.47 1.03
C THR A 114 12.85 -19.81 -0.29
N ALA A 115 13.69 -19.93 -1.32
CA ALA A 115 13.33 -19.51 -2.68
C ALA A 115 12.06 -20.22 -3.21
N ASP A 116 11.87 -21.48 -2.83
CA ASP A 116 10.69 -22.24 -3.22
C ASP A 116 9.44 -21.74 -2.48
N ASP A 117 9.56 -21.30 -1.23
CA ASP A 117 8.45 -20.72 -0.47
C ASP A 117 8.00 -19.38 -1.08
N LEU A 118 8.94 -18.51 -1.50
CA LEU A 118 8.59 -17.25 -2.15
C LEU A 118 7.92 -17.48 -3.52
N LYS A 119 8.41 -18.45 -4.30
CA LYS A 119 7.75 -18.87 -5.56
C LYS A 119 6.36 -19.47 -5.30
N ALA A 120 6.21 -20.24 -4.23
CA ALA A 120 4.93 -20.80 -3.83
C ALA A 120 3.93 -19.72 -3.43
N LEU A 121 4.40 -18.64 -2.76
CA LEU A 121 3.57 -17.48 -2.43
C LEU A 121 3.04 -16.80 -3.70
N ALA A 122 3.93 -16.49 -4.66
CA ALA A 122 3.51 -15.90 -5.93
C ALA A 122 2.49 -16.80 -6.67
N ALA A 123 2.77 -18.10 -6.75
CA ALA A 123 1.86 -19.06 -7.39
C ALA A 123 0.50 -19.17 -6.67
N ALA A 124 0.48 -19.11 -5.33
CA ALA A 124 -0.76 -19.14 -4.55
C ALA A 124 -1.61 -17.87 -4.73
N LEU A 125 -0.97 -16.71 -4.90
CA LEU A 125 -1.62 -15.44 -5.23
C LEU A 125 -2.19 -15.48 -6.64
N HIS A 126 -1.39 -15.85 -7.64
CA HIS A 126 -1.82 -15.92 -9.05
C HIS A 126 -2.99 -16.91 -9.26
N LYS A 127 -3.00 -18.04 -8.52
CA LYS A 127 -4.15 -18.97 -8.53
C LYS A 127 -5.46 -18.33 -8.04
N ARG A 128 -5.38 -17.20 -7.32
CA ARG A 128 -6.49 -16.43 -6.78
C ARG A 128 -6.77 -15.15 -7.56
N ASP A 129 -6.13 -14.97 -8.71
CA ASP A 129 -6.11 -13.72 -9.49
C ASP A 129 -5.62 -12.51 -8.65
N MET A 130 -4.69 -12.74 -7.74
CA MET A 130 -4.05 -11.71 -6.88
C MET A 130 -2.60 -11.46 -7.30
N TYR A 131 -2.12 -10.23 -7.07
CA TYR A 131 -0.77 -9.80 -7.42
C TYR A 131 0.16 -9.79 -6.20
N LEU A 132 1.45 -10.02 -6.47
CA LEU A 132 2.55 -9.88 -5.52
C LEU A 132 3.33 -8.60 -5.79
N MET A 133 3.33 -7.66 -4.82
CA MET A 133 4.25 -6.53 -4.76
C MET A 133 5.33 -6.82 -3.72
N VAL A 134 6.60 -6.64 -4.09
CA VAL A 134 7.74 -6.80 -3.19
C VAL A 134 8.40 -5.46 -2.95
N ASP A 135 8.75 -5.18 -1.70
CA ASP A 135 9.53 -4.02 -1.30
C ASP A 135 11.00 -4.21 -1.68
N VAL A 136 11.63 -3.17 -2.19
CA VAL A 136 13.03 -3.20 -2.63
C VAL A 136 13.76 -1.93 -2.20
N VAL A 137 15.01 -2.09 -1.77
CA VAL A 137 15.87 -0.99 -1.31
C VAL A 137 17.04 -0.85 -2.29
N ALA A 138 17.11 0.26 -3.02
CA ALA A 138 18.22 0.51 -3.96
C ALA A 138 19.23 1.53 -3.43
N ASN A 139 18.87 2.30 -2.41
CA ASN A 139 19.66 3.39 -1.88
C ASN A 139 20.90 2.91 -1.08
N HIS A 140 20.73 1.92 -0.22
CA HIS A 140 21.74 1.61 0.82
C HIS A 140 21.85 0.13 1.14
N MET A 141 22.97 -0.21 1.79
CA MET A 141 23.19 -1.48 2.48
C MET A 141 23.08 -1.27 4.00
N GLY A 142 23.03 -2.34 4.81
CA GLY A 142 22.96 -2.25 6.27
C GLY A 142 24.28 -2.65 6.93
N TYR A 143 24.79 -1.85 7.87
CA TYR A 143 25.99 -2.16 8.63
C TYR A 143 25.79 -1.98 10.13
N ASN A 144 26.12 -3.01 10.92
CA ASN A 144 26.06 -2.97 12.37
C ASN A 144 27.33 -2.28 12.92
N GLY A 145 27.30 -0.98 13.05
CA GLY A 145 28.42 -0.15 13.50
C GLY A 145 28.43 1.25 12.90
N ALA A 146 29.49 1.99 13.17
CA ALA A 146 29.65 3.36 12.71
C ALA A 146 30.00 3.42 11.21
N GLY A 147 29.47 4.43 10.52
CA GLY A 147 29.70 4.63 9.09
C GLY A 147 31.17 4.85 8.71
N ALA A 148 31.99 5.40 9.63
CA ALA A 148 33.43 5.57 9.42
C ALA A 148 34.21 4.23 9.46
N ASP A 149 33.64 3.17 10.03
CA ASP A 149 34.32 1.90 10.30
C ASP A 149 33.77 0.76 9.45
N VAL A 150 33.05 1.05 8.35
CA VAL A 150 32.38 0.04 7.52
C VAL A 150 33.36 -0.94 6.92
N ASP A 151 33.11 -2.23 7.17
CA ASP A 151 33.72 -3.34 6.49
C ASP A 151 32.92 -3.72 5.24
N TYR A 152 33.28 -3.16 4.10
CA TYR A 152 32.61 -3.38 2.82
C TYR A 152 32.62 -4.84 2.37
N THR A 153 33.55 -5.68 2.87
CA THR A 153 33.60 -7.11 2.52
C THR A 153 32.37 -7.90 3.01
N LYS A 154 31.55 -7.30 3.86
CA LYS A 154 30.27 -7.86 4.32
C LYS A 154 29.17 -7.81 3.26
N PHE A 155 29.31 -6.98 2.24
CA PHE A 155 28.27 -6.76 1.25
C PHE A 155 28.46 -7.62 0.00
N ASN A 156 27.38 -8.13 -0.55
CA ASN A 156 27.35 -8.87 -1.81
C ASN A 156 26.23 -8.30 -2.72
N PRO A 157 26.57 -7.75 -3.91
CA PRO A 157 27.88 -7.72 -4.57
C PRO A 157 28.74 -6.49 -4.23
N PHE A 158 28.26 -5.53 -3.50
CA PHE A 158 28.89 -4.22 -3.28
C PHE A 158 30.04 -4.27 -2.24
N ASN A 159 31.01 -5.14 -2.45
CA ASN A 159 32.05 -5.50 -1.48
C ASN A 159 33.30 -4.63 -1.50
N ASP A 160 33.21 -3.41 -2.01
CA ASP A 160 34.32 -2.45 -2.11
C ASP A 160 33.81 -1.03 -1.90
N ALA A 161 34.59 -0.19 -1.24
CA ALA A 161 34.29 1.22 -0.98
C ALA A 161 33.97 2.02 -2.26
N LYS A 162 34.48 1.61 -3.43
CA LYS A 162 34.22 2.27 -4.72
C LYS A 162 32.74 2.29 -5.13
N TYR A 163 31.93 1.40 -4.56
CA TYR A 163 30.49 1.33 -4.85
C TYR A 163 29.64 2.32 -4.06
N PHE A 164 30.24 2.99 -3.08
CA PHE A 164 29.54 3.87 -2.15
C PHE A 164 29.97 5.31 -2.29
N HIS A 165 29.08 6.23 -1.93
CA HIS A 165 29.49 7.61 -1.65
C HIS A 165 30.39 7.65 -0.41
N SER A 166 31.28 8.66 -0.33
CA SER A 166 32.07 8.87 0.87
C SER A 166 31.20 9.11 2.09
N TYR A 167 31.53 8.48 3.21
CA TYR A 167 30.75 8.64 4.42
C TYR A 167 30.55 10.11 4.82
N CYS A 168 29.30 10.52 4.89
CA CYS A 168 28.83 11.76 5.50
C CYS A 168 27.41 11.49 6.06
N PRO A 169 27.11 11.87 7.32
CA PRO A 169 25.75 11.74 7.82
C PRO A 169 24.84 12.82 7.22
N ILE A 170 23.57 12.47 6.93
CA ILE A 170 22.57 13.48 6.55
C ILE A 170 22.25 14.36 7.77
N THR A 171 22.43 15.66 7.65
CA THR A 171 22.12 16.65 8.71
C THR A 171 21.01 17.62 8.30
N ASP A 172 20.69 17.68 7.02
CA ASP A 172 19.55 18.44 6.50
C ASP A 172 18.85 17.63 5.41
N TYR A 173 17.64 17.15 5.71
CA TYR A 173 16.81 16.35 4.77
C TYR A 173 16.10 17.21 3.71
N ASN A 174 16.20 18.55 3.80
CA ASN A 174 15.69 19.46 2.77
C ASN A 174 16.76 19.81 1.72
N ASP A 175 18.01 19.40 1.92
CA ASP A 175 19.08 19.49 0.92
C ASP A 175 19.09 18.20 0.09
N ASP A 176 18.55 18.27 -1.13
CA ASP A 176 18.50 17.12 -2.05
C ASP A 176 19.88 16.56 -2.35
N THR A 177 20.92 17.41 -2.47
CA THR A 177 22.29 16.95 -2.71
C THR A 177 22.83 16.14 -1.55
N MET A 178 22.59 16.61 -0.32
CA MET A 178 22.96 15.87 0.88
C MET A 178 22.14 14.59 1.02
N SER A 179 20.84 14.67 0.80
CA SER A 179 19.95 13.49 0.86
C SER A 179 20.34 12.39 -0.13
N GLN A 180 20.91 12.73 -1.31
CA GLN A 180 21.27 11.80 -2.38
C GLN A 180 22.73 11.32 -2.34
N ASN A 181 23.58 11.87 -1.49
CA ASN A 181 25.01 11.53 -1.47
C ASN A 181 25.54 11.27 -0.06
N CYS A 182 24.75 11.53 0.99
CA CYS A 182 25.12 11.23 2.38
C CYS A 182 24.29 10.06 2.92
N TRP A 183 24.73 9.48 4.00
CA TRP A 183 24.24 8.22 4.51
C TRP A 183 23.09 8.40 5.49
N LEU A 184 22.06 7.59 5.33
CA LEU A 184 21.04 7.34 6.33
C LEU A 184 21.60 6.53 7.51
N GLY A 185 20.77 6.33 8.55
CA GLY A 185 21.17 5.62 9.76
C GLY A 185 22.02 6.50 10.70
N ASP A 186 22.75 5.84 11.59
CA ASP A 186 23.58 6.51 12.59
C ASP A 186 24.88 5.72 12.87
N ASN A 187 25.60 6.06 13.95
CA ASN A 187 26.83 5.36 14.33
C ASN A 187 26.62 4.02 15.06
N LYS A 188 25.39 3.53 15.20
CA LYS A 188 25.08 2.20 15.74
C LYS A 188 24.67 1.23 14.65
N VAL A 189 23.76 1.68 13.76
CA VAL A 189 23.44 0.98 12.53
C VAL A 189 23.49 2.00 11.39
N SER A 190 24.62 2.00 10.69
CA SER A 190 24.79 2.88 9.53
C SER A 190 24.20 2.24 8.28
N LEU A 191 23.74 3.08 7.37
CA LEU A 191 23.19 2.67 6.09
C LEU A 191 24.10 3.19 4.98
N PRO A 192 25.15 2.42 4.61
CA PRO A 192 26.09 2.78 3.56
C PRO A 192 25.38 3.09 2.26
N ASP A 193 25.52 4.33 1.79
CA ASP A 193 24.83 4.89 0.64
C ASP A 193 25.54 4.50 -0.66
N LEU A 194 24.82 3.87 -1.58
CA LEU A 194 25.37 3.38 -2.84
C LEU A 194 25.50 4.52 -3.86
N ASN A 195 26.67 4.62 -4.48
CA ASN A 195 26.93 5.60 -5.54
C ASN A 195 26.16 5.22 -6.82
N THR A 196 24.87 5.50 -6.83
CA THR A 196 23.97 5.21 -7.94
C THR A 196 24.21 6.10 -9.18
N GLN A 197 25.12 7.09 -9.11
CA GLN A 197 25.64 7.80 -10.27
C GLN A 197 26.69 6.96 -11.03
N SER A 198 27.32 5.96 -10.37
CA SER A 198 28.26 5.05 -11.02
C SER A 198 27.52 4.07 -11.94
N LYS A 199 27.99 4.02 -13.20
CA LYS A 199 27.41 3.07 -14.16
C LYS A 199 27.55 1.61 -13.71
N GLU A 200 28.63 1.26 -13.01
CA GLU A 200 28.86 -0.10 -12.49
C GLU A 200 27.78 -0.47 -11.46
N VAL A 201 27.43 0.47 -10.57
CA VAL A 201 26.34 0.30 -9.58
C VAL A 201 24.98 0.22 -10.26
N GLN A 202 24.72 1.08 -11.27
CA GLN A 202 23.49 1.03 -12.06
C GLN A 202 23.30 -0.31 -12.74
N ASP A 203 24.35 -0.80 -13.44
CA ASP A 203 24.28 -2.08 -14.16
C ASP A 203 23.98 -3.25 -13.21
N LEU A 204 24.61 -3.29 -12.04
CA LEU A 204 24.35 -4.31 -11.01
C LEU A 204 22.90 -4.26 -10.51
N TRP A 205 22.36 -3.07 -10.25
CA TRP A 205 20.97 -2.92 -9.83
C TRP A 205 19.97 -3.28 -10.90
N TYR A 206 20.21 -2.88 -12.16
CA TYR A 206 19.31 -3.17 -13.26
C TYR A 206 19.26 -4.68 -13.58
N ASP A 207 20.40 -5.34 -13.56
CA ASP A 207 20.48 -6.80 -13.73
C ASP A 207 19.80 -7.54 -12.56
N TRP A 208 20.02 -7.06 -11.33
CA TRP A 208 19.43 -7.66 -10.15
C TRP A 208 17.90 -7.54 -10.12
N VAL A 209 17.36 -6.35 -10.32
CA VAL A 209 15.90 -6.14 -10.21
C VAL A 209 15.14 -6.93 -11.28
N GLY A 210 15.64 -6.96 -12.51
CA GLY A 210 15.07 -7.79 -13.57
C GLY A 210 15.09 -9.28 -13.24
N SER A 211 16.20 -9.74 -12.64
CA SER A 211 16.34 -11.12 -12.18
C SER A 211 15.41 -11.44 -11.01
N LEU A 212 15.29 -10.55 -10.03
CA LEU A 212 14.39 -10.70 -8.89
C LEU A 212 12.93 -10.88 -9.37
N VAL A 213 12.46 -9.95 -10.20
CA VAL A 213 11.10 -9.98 -10.73
C VAL A 213 10.81 -11.26 -11.49
N SER A 214 11.72 -11.65 -12.40
CA SER A 214 11.51 -12.82 -13.25
C SER A 214 11.61 -14.14 -12.49
N ASN A 215 12.56 -14.28 -11.54
CA ASN A 215 12.78 -15.51 -10.79
C ASN A 215 11.65 -15.85 -9.82
N TYR A 216 10.94 -14.83 -9.31
CA TYR A 216 9.90 -15.00 -8.30
C TYR A 216 8.51 -14.62 -8.80
N SER A 217 8.35 -14.30 -10.10
CA SER A 217 7.06 -13.92 -10.70
C SER A 217 6.38 -12.78 -9.94
N ILE A 218 7.15 -11.72 -9.66
CA ILE A 218 6.69 -10.52 -8.96
C ILE A 218 5.92 -9.64 -9.95
N ASP A 219 4.78 -9.09 -9.52
CA ASP A 219 3.89 -8.29 -10.37
C ASP A 219 4.12 -6.77 -10.22
N GLY A 220 4.74 -6.33 -9.12
CA GLY A 220 5.05 -4.93 -8.89
C GLY A 220 6.08 -4.74 -7.77
N LEU A 221 6.64 -3.55 -7.70
CA LEU A 221 7.62 -3.18 -6.69
C LEU A 221 7.16 -1.93 -5.93
N ARG A 222 7.31 -1.94 -4.61
CA ARG A 222 7.42 -0.72 -3.82
C ARG A 222 8.91 -0.42 -3.67
N VAL A 223 9.31 0.78 -4.02
CA VAL A 223 10.71 1.19 -4.00
C VAL A 223 10.94 2.13 -2.83
N ASP A 224 11.77 1.68 -1.91
CA ASP A 224 12.15 2.39 -0.70
C ASP A 224 13.01 3.62 -1.00
N THR A 225 12.91 4.65 -0.17
CA THR A 225 13.82 5.81 -0.11
C THR A 225 14.15 6.46 -1.47
N VAL A 226 13.16 6.56 -2.39
CA VAL A 226 13.35 7.05 -3.77
C VAL A 226 13.95 8.45 -3.81
N LYS A 227 13.62 9.34 -2.87
CA LYS A 227 14.17 10.71 -2.82
C LYS A 227 15.66 10.76 -2.47
N HIS A 228 16.20 9.68 -1.91
CA HIS A 228 17.61 9.56 -1.54
C HIS A 228 18.51 9.06 -2.69
N VAL A 229 17.94 8.86 -3.88
CA VAL A 229 18.64 8.50 -5.11
C VAL A 229 18.32 9.53 -6.19
N GLN A 230 19.31 9.92 -6.99
CA GLN A 230 19.09 10.90 -8.07
C GLN A 230 18.03 10.42 -9.09
N LYS A 231 17.25 11.35 -9.61
CA LYS A 231 16.08 11.04 -10.46
C LYS A 231 16.43 10.30 -11.74
N ASP A 232 17.60 10.51 -12.32
CA ASP A 232 18.03 9.90 -13.58
C ASP A 232 18.37 8.40 -13.48
N PHE A 233 18.51 7.86 -12.26
CA PHE A 233 18.64 6.43 -12.01
C PHE A 233 17.35 5.66 -12.30
N TRP A 234 16.20 6.22 -11.90
CA TRP A 234 14.93 5.50 -11.84
C TRP A 234 14.37 5.03 -13.18
N PRO A 235 14.44 5.79 -14.30
CA PRO A 235 13.95 5.30 -15.59
C PRO A 235 14.62 4.01 -16.06
N GLY A 236 15.94 3.86 -15.81
CA GLY A 236 16.67 2.63 -16.11
C GLY A 236 16.25 1.47 -15.21
N TYR A 237 16.09 1.74 -13.92
CA TYR A 237 15.64 0.76 -12.92
C TYR A 237 14.23 0.23 -13.21
N ASN A 238 13.25 1.14 -13.43
CA ASN A 238 11.87 0.77 -13.76
C ASN A 238 11.79 -0.05 -15.05
N LYS A 239 12.56 0.36 -16.07
CA LYS A 239 12.63 -0.38 -17.33
C LYS A 239 13.19 -1.80 -17.13
N ALA A 240 14.19 -1.95 -16.28
CA ALA A 240 14.79 -3.26 -15.98
C ALA A 240 13.85 -4.14 -15.15
N ALA A 241 13.13 -3.56 -14.20
CA ALA A 241 12.10 -4.25 -13.42
C ALA A 241 10.96 -4.76 -14.32
N GLY A 242 10.53 -3.96 -15.30
CA GLY A 242 9.50 -4.34 -16.27
C GLY A 242 8.10 -4.54 -15.70
N VAL A 243 7.88 -4.14 -14.43
CA VAL A 243 6.61 -4.17 -13.71
C VAL A 243 6.31 -2.78 -13.14
N TYR A 244 5.09 -2.56 -12.64
CA TYR A 244 4.72 -1.32 -11.96
C TYR A 244 5.62 -1.07 -10.74
N CYS A 245 6.18 0.13 -10.65
CA CYS A 245 7.01 0.59 -9.54
C CYS A 245 6.38 1.79 -8.85
N VAL A 246 6.00 1.63 -7.58
CA VAL A 246 5.53 2.73 -6.72
C VAL A 246 6.65 3.17 -5.78
N GLY A 247 7.08 4.42 -5.89
CA GLY A 247 8.19 4.96 -5.11
C GLY A 247 7.76 5.60 -3.79
N GLU A 248 8.57 5.39 -2.76
CA GLU A 248 8.43 6.14 -1.53
C GLU A 248 9.17 7.48 -1.61
N ILE A 249 8.40 8.56 -1.53
CA ILE A 249 8.89 9.92 -1.29
C ILE A 249 8.23 10.39 -0.01
N LEU A 250 8.97 10.28 1.12
CA LEU A 250 8.47 10.69 2.44
C LEU A 250 8.48 12.22 2.53
N ASP A 251 7.47 12.82 1.91
CA ASP A 251 7.27 14.27 1.88
C ASP A 251 5.79 14.61 1.65
N GLY A 252 5.27 15.57 2.40
CA GLY A 252 3.88 16.03 2.31
C GLY A 252 3.64 17.16 1.30
N ASP A 253 4.69 17.68 0.68
CA ASP A 253 4.59 18.75 -0.32
C ASP A 253 4.23 18.15 -1.70
N PRO A 254 3.07 18.50 -2.28
CA PRO A 254 2.70 18.07 -3.63
C PRO A 254 3.71 18.49 -4.71
N ASP A 255 4.27 19.69 -4.59
CA ASP A 255 5.20 20.25 -5.58
C ASP A 255 6.58 19.56 -5.53
N TYR A 256 6.92 18.95 -4.39
CA TYR A 256 8.11 18.11 -4.25
C TYR A 256 7.85 16.65 -4.67
N THR A 257 6.75 16.07 -4.21
CA THR A 257 6.47 14.62 -4.35
C THR A 257 6.02 14.22 -5.75
N TYR A 258 5.06 14.94 -6.34
CA TYR A 258 4.47 14.49 -7.62
C TYR A 258 5.38 14.59 -8.83
N PRO A 259 6.39 15.49 -8.93
CA PRO A 259 7.37 15.44 -10.01
C PRO A 259 8.16 14.12 -10.11
N TYR A 260 8.18 13.28 -9.06
CA TYR A 260 8.76 11.95 -9.17
C TYR A 260 7.95 10.99 -10.06
N GLN A 261 6.68 11.27 -10.38
CA GLN A 261 5.94 10.52 -11.39
C GLN A 261 6.48 10.69 -12.82
N GLU A 262 7.43 11.61 -13.07
CA GLU A 262 8.14 11.66 -14.34
C GLU A 262 9.18 10.54 -14.51
N VAL A 263 9.61 9.96 -13.39
CA VAL A 263 10.67 8.94 -13.33
C VAL A 263 10.22 7.63 -12.67
N MET A 264 9.06 7.61 -12.02
CA MET A 264 8.40 6.43 -11.42
C MET A 264 7.01 6.25 -12.02
N ASP A 265 6.48 5.03 -12.04
CA ASP A 265 5.10 4.78 -12.50
C ASP A 265 4.06 5.39 -11.54
N GLY A 266 4.32 5.32 -10.26
CA GLY A 266 3.53 5.92 -9.19
C GLY A 266 4.38 6.29 -7.99
N VAL A 267 3.80 7.03 -7.05
CA VAL A 267 4.40 7.35 -5.76
C VAL A 267 3.41 7.12 -4.63
N LEU A 268 3.89 6.80 -3.43
CA LEU A 268 3.07 6.79 -2.22
C LEU A 268 2.55 8.19 -1.94
N ASN A 269 1.25 8.31 -1.71
CA ASN A 269 0.57 9.61 -1.68
C ASN A 269 0.65 10.27 -0.29
N TYR A 270 1.87 10.58 0.15
CA TYR A 270 2.10 11.33 1.40
C TYR A 270 1.42 12.71 1.41
N PRO A 271 1.32 13.46 0.29
CA PRO A 271 0.58 14.72 0.30
C PRO A 271 -0.87 14.60 0.74
N ILE A 272 -1.60 13.52 0.37
CA ILE A 272 -2.97 13.29 0.84
C ILE A 272 -3.02 12.66 2.23
N TYR A 273 -2.01 11.89 2.63
CA TYR A 273 -1.95 11.21 3.92
C TYR A 273 -2.11 12.18 5.10
N TYR A 274 -1.33 13.27 5.12
CA TYR A 274 -1.37 14.21 6.24
C TYR A 274 -2.72 14.94 6.41
N PRO A 275 -3.36 15.52 5.37
CA PRO A 275 -4.69 16.11 5.53
C PRO A 275 -5.77 15.05 5.78
N LEU A 276 -5.64 13.83 5.26
CA LEU A 276 -6.54 12.71 5.58
C LEU A 276 -6.50 12.38 7.08
N LEU A 277 -5.31 12.20 7.63
CA LEU A 277 -5.11 11.94 9.04
C LEU A 277 -5.70 13.08 9.88
N LYS A 278 -5.36 14.34 9.58
CA LYS A 278 -5.86 15.52 10.29
C LYS A 278 -7.39 15.68 10.21
N ALA A 279 -8.02 15.29 9.09
CA ALA A 279 -9.47 15.42 8.92
C ALA A 279 -10.24 14.46 9.85
N PHE A 280 -9.69 13.25 10.10
CA PHE A 280 -10.42 12.20 10.80
C PHE A 280 -9.83 11.79 12.17
N GLN A 281 -8.67 12.30 12.60
CA GLN A 281 -8.18 12.00 13.95
C GLN A 281 -8.96 12.70 15.08
N SER A 282 -9.90 13.58 14.73
CA SER A 282 -10.71 14.35 15.67
C SER A 282 -11.99 14.83 14.99
N SER A 283 -13.08 14.98 15.76
CA SER A 283 -14.33 15.62 15.28
C SER A 283 -14.20 17.12 14.96
N SER A 284 -13.07 17.72 15.28
CA SER A 284 -12.72 19.10 14.91
C SER A 284 -11.71 19.17 13.76
N GLY A 285 -11.44 18.06 13.09
CA GLY A 285 -10.51 18.01 11.96
C GLY A 285 -11.00 18.80 10.75
N SER A 286 -10.08 19.27 9.90
CA SER A 286 -10.42 20.14 8.76
C SER A 286 -10.86 19.33 7.54
N MET A 287 -12.16 19.21 7.31
CA MET A 287 -12.71 18.65 6.06
C MET A 287 -12.38 19.53 4.85
N THR A 288 -12.21 20.84 5.06
CA THR A 288 -11.83 21.78 4.00
C THR A 288 -10.42 21.53 3.49
N ASP A 289 -9.44 21.24 4.37
CA ASP A 289 -8.08 20.97 3.94
C ASP A 289 -7.99 19.68 3.12
N LEU A 290 -8.71 18.63 3.54
CA LEU A 290 -8.80 17.40 2.78
C LEU A 290 -9.46 17.63 1.40
N TYR A 291 -10.59 18.38 1.35
CA TYR A 291 -11.24 18.74 0.10
C TYR A 291 -10.30 19.50 -0.85
N ASN A 292 -9.57 20.48 -0.33
CA ASN A 292 -8.61 21.26 -1.12
C ASN A 292 -7.48 20.37 -1.63
N MET A 293 -6.94 19.48 -0.78
CA MET A 293 -5.86 18.57 -1.20
C MET A 293 -6.31 17.59 -2.29
N ILE A 294 -7.55 17.09 -2.27
CA ILE A 294 -8.07 16.28 -3.38
C ILE A 294 -7.98 17.04 -4.72
N ASN A 295 -8.33 18.32 -4.74
CA ASN A 295 -8.22 19.15 -5.93
C ASN A 295 -6.76 19.44 -6.31
N THR A 296 -5.89 19.68 -5.32
CA THR A 296 -4.44 19.85 -5.55
C THR A 296 -3.83 18.61 -6.19
N VAL A 297 -4.08 17.41 -5.64
CA VAL A 297 -3.63 16.14 -6.24
C VAL A 297 -4.03 16.06 -7.73
N LYS A 298 -5.28 16.36 -8.04
CA LYS A 298 -5.77 16.30 -9.44
C LYS A 298 -5.09 17.29 -10.39
N SER A 299 -4.67 18.45 -9.88
CA SER A 299 -4.10 19.52 -10.71
C SER A 299 -2.58 19.45 -10.83
N THR A 300 -1.89 18.80 -9.89
CA THR A 300 -0.43 18.81 -9.79
C THR A 300 0.22 17.48 -10.15
N CYS A 301 -0.41 16.34 -9.85
CA CYS A 301 0.19 15.05 -10.21
C CYS A 301 -0.04 14.70 -11.68
N LYS A 302 0.88 13.93 -12.24
CA LYS A 302 0.81 13.45 -13.64
C LYS A 302 -0.36 12.48 -13.84
N ASP A 303 -0.54 11.56 -12.89
CA ASP A 303 -1.64 10.58 -12.91
C ASP A 303 -2.06 10.20 -11.48
N SER A 304 -3.16 10.79 -11.00
CA SER A 304 -3.71 10.50 -9.66
C SER A 304 -4.17 9.06 -9.51
N THR A 305 -4.42 8.36 -10.62
CA THR A 305 -4.94 6.99 -10.59
C THR A 305 -3.86 5.92 -10.35
N LEU A 306 -2.59 6.32 -10.42
CA LEU A 306 -1.42 5.47 -10.14
C LEU A 306 -0.73 5.80 -8.81
N LEU A 307 -1.29 6.70 -8.00
CA LEU A 307 -0.76 6.97 -6.66
C LEU A 307 -1.14 5.84 -5.70
N GLY A 308 -0.24 5.49 -4.78
CA GLY A 308 -0.53 4.56 -3.68
C GLY A 308 -1.14 5.30 -2.49
N ASN A 309 -2.45 5.15 -2.24
CA ASN A 309 -3.12 5.79 -1.12
C ASN A 309 -3.13 4.91 0.12
N PHE A 310 -2.79 5.47 1.26
CA PHE A 310 -2.76 4.76 2.54
C PHE A 310 -3.20 5.66 3.70
N LEU A 311 -3.63 5.04 4.79
CA LEU A 311 -3.91 5.69 6.07
C LEU A 311 -2.86 5.33 7.12
N GLU A 312 -2.34 4.12 7.06
CA GLU A 312 -1.34 3.59 7.98
C GLU A 312 -0.20 2.91 7.20
N ASN A 313 0.99 2.94 7.78
CA ASN A 313 2.15 2.17 7.34
C ASN A 313 3.02 1.80 8.56
N HIS A 314 4.15 1.17 8.30
CA HIS A 314 5.09 0.71 9.34
C HIS A 314 6.06 1.79 9.85
N ASP A 315 6.00 3.00 9.31
CA ASP A 315 6.90 4.13 9.64
C ASP A 315 6.21 5.23 10.44
N ASN A 316 4.87 5.20 10.51
CA ASN A 316 4.08 6.20 11.24
C ASN A 316 3.19 5.53 12.29
N PRO A 317 2.81 6.24 13.36
CA PRO A 317 1.84 5.74 14.34
C PRO A 317 0.56 5.24 13.67
N ARG A 318 -0.05 4.21 14.24
CA ARG A 318 -1.36 3.74 13.81
C ARG A 318 -2.41 4.85 13.95
N PHE A 319 -3.44 4.83 13.12
CA PHE A 319 -4.53 5.80 13.23
C PHE A 319 -5.20 5.77 14.61
N ALA A 320 -5.44 4.60 15.15
CA ALA A 320 -6.05 4.41 16.46
C ALA A 320 -5.14 4.85 17.64
N HIS A 321 -3.87 5.17 17.40
CA HIS A 321 -3.02 5.83 18.39
C HIS A 321 -3.48 7.27 18.67
N ALA A 322 -4.00 7.96 17.64
CA ALA A 322 -4.48 9.33 17.75
C ALA A 322 -5.93 9.41 18.27
N THR A 323 -6.76 8.41 17.97
CA THR A 323 -8.16 8.35 18.39
C THR A 323 -8.68 6.91 18.40
N ASP A 324 -9.40 6.53 19.44
CA ASP A 324 -10.08 5.24 19.56
C ASP A 324 -11.49 5.25 18.93
N ASP A 325 -11.93 6.38 18.38
CA ASP A 325 -13.25 6.49 17.73
C ASP A 325 -13.31 5.69 16.43
N ILE A 326 -13.97 4.54 16.49
CA ILE A 326 -14.12 3.62 15.37
C ILE A 326 -14.86 4.22 14.17
N ALA A 327 -15.74 5.21 14.36
CA ALA A 327 -16.44 5.85 13.26
C ALA A 327 -15.50 6.77 12.47
N LEU A 328 -14.58 7.45 13.14
CA LEU A 328 -13.52 8.24 12.50
C LEU A 328 -12.59 7.33 11.69
N ALA A 329 -12.15 6.20 12.27
CA ALA A 329 -11.34 5.21 11.56
C ALA A 329 -12.05 4.64 10.31
N LYS A 330 -13.37 4.36 10.41
CA LYS A 330 -14.18 3.92 9.28
C LYS A 330 -14.21 4.92 8.13
N ASN A 331 -14.34 6.21 8.44
CA ASN A 331 -14.35 7.26 7.42
C ASN A 331 -13.01 7.40 6.71
N ALA A 332 -11.91 7.39 7.48
CA ALA A 332 -10.56 7.47 6.94
C ALA A 332 -10.21 6.25 6.05
N ALA A 333 -10.54 5.02 6.49
CA ALA A 333 -10.37 3.81 5.71
C ALA A 333 -11.24 3.81 4.43
N THR A 334 -12.48 4.31 4.51
CA THR A 334 -13.38 4.45 3.34
C THR A 334 -12.80 5.44 2.34
N PHE A 335 -12.24 6.58 2.79
CA PHE A 335 -11.54 7.50 1.90
C PHE A 335 -10.40 6.81 1.15
N THR A 336 -9.53 6.11 1.87
CA THR A 336 -8.38 5.41 1.29
C THR A 336 -8.79 4.47 0.15
N ILE A 337 -9.90 3.73 0.31
CA ILE A 337 -10.35 2.73 -0.67
C ILE A 337 -11.14 3.36 -1.84
N MET A 338 -11.92 4.41 -1.59
CA MET A 338 -12.86 4.95 -2.58
C MET A 338 -12.33 6.17 -3.33
N ALA A 339 -11.21 6.77 -2.92
CA ALA A 339 -10.57 7.90 -3.61
C ALA A 339 -9.85 7.45 -4.90
N ASP A 340 -9.14 8.37 -5.57
CA ASP A 340 -8.27 8.03 -6.70
C ASP A 340 -7.05 7.25 -6.23
N GLY A 341 -6.49 6.48 -7.15
CA GLY A 341 -5.27 5.72 -6.91
C GLY A 341 -5.53 4.28 -6.50
N ILE A 342 -4.47 3.62 -6.10
CA ILE A 342 -4.41 2.23 -5.69
C ILE A 342 -4.47 2.22 -4.15
N PRO A 343 -5.54 1.73 -3.53
CA PRO A 343 -5.64 1.71 -2.08
C PRO A 343 -4.68 0.71 -1.45
N ILE A 344 -4.07 1.11 -0.35
CA ILE A 344 -3.15 0.32 0.46
C ILE A 344 -3.66 0.34 1.91
N VAL A 345 -3.88 -0.85 2.47
CA VAL A 345 -4.26 -1.03 3.88
C VAL A 345 -3.16 -1.82 4.58
N TYR A 346 -2.66 -1.29 5.68
CA TYR A 346 -1.60 -1.92 6.47
C TYR A 346 -2.19 -2.95 7.44
N ALA A 347 -1.59 -4.14 7.50
CA ALA A 347 -2.00 -5.25 8.36
C ALA A 347 -2.13 -4.80 9.82
N GLY A 348 -3.28 -5.08 10.42
CA GLY A 348 -3.67 -4.63 11.76
C GLY A 348 -4.61 -3.42 11.75
N GLN A 349 -4.67 -2.64 10.67
CA GLN A 349 -5.63 -1.54 10.53
C GLN A 349 -7.06 -2.06 10.60
N GLU A 350 -7.36 -3.20 9.98
CA GLU A 350 -8.65 -3.87 10.02
C GLU A 350 -9.01 -4.43 11.39
N GLN A 351 -8.04 -4.53 12.29
CA GLN A 351 -8.21 -4.95 13.68
C GLN A 351 -8.16 -3.77 14.68
N HIS A 352 -8.06 -2.53 14.15
CA HIS A 352 -7.96 -1.30 14.94
C HIS A 352 -6.76 -1.29 15.90
N TYR A 353 -5.60 -1.79 15.45
CA TYR A 353 -4.35 -1.71 16.18
C TYR A 353 -3.95 -0.26 16.43
N SER A 354 -3.33 0.01 17.59
CA SER A 354 -3.12 1.37 18.10
C SER A 354 -1.68 1.68 18.49
N GLY A 355 -0.71 0.89 18.02
CA GLY A 355 0.70 1.15 18.29
C GLY A 355 1.14 2.55 17.85
N GLY A 356 1.99 3.17 18.69
CA GLY A 356 2.57 4.48 18.42
C GLY A 356 3.72 4.43 17.40
N GLU A 357 4.78 5.20 17.64
CA GLU A 357 5.99 5.19 16.80
C GLU A 357 6.67 3.82 16.76
N ASP A 358 7.52 3.59 15.74
CA ASP A 358 8.37 2.39 15.65
C ASP A 358 9.12 2.13 16.98
N PRO A 359 9.04 0.92 17.52
CA PRO A 359 8.50 -0.33 16.97
C PRO A 359 7.05 -0.62 17.32
N ALA A 360 6.38 0.22 18.10
CA ALA A 360 5.05 -0.08 18.67
C ALA A 360 3.97 -0.27 17.58
N ASN A 361 4.12 0.36 16.40
CA ASN A 361 3.21 0.24 15.25
C ASN A 361 3.41 -1.04 14.41
N ARG A 362 4.29 -1.96 14.86
CA ARG A 362 4.65 -3.21 14.15
C ARG A 362 4.17 -4.45 14.90
N GLU A 363 2.93 -4.39 15.39
CA GLU A 363 2.29 -5.46 16.15
C GLU A 363 2.07 -6.71 15.29
N ALA A 364 2.14 -7.88 15.92
CA ALA A 364 1.90 -9.15 15.23
C ALA A 364 0.40 -9.40 15.02
N LEU A 365 -0.01 -9.56 13.76
CA LEU A 365 -1.42 -9.72 13.41
C LEU A 365 -2.04 -11.02 13.94
N TRP A 366 -1.27 -12.11 14.05
CA TRP A 366 -1.80 -13.37 14.56
C TRP A 366 -2.36 -13.28 15.96
N LEU A 367 -1.92 -12.30 16.77
CA LEU A 367 -2.45 -12.07 18.13
C LEU A 367 -3.90 -11.57 18.15
N SER A 368 -4.41 -11.06 17.01
CA SER A 368 -5.83 -10.74 16.82
C SER A 368 -6.70 -11.99 16.60
N GLY A 369 -6.09 -13.15 16.39
CA GLY A 369 -6.80 -14.35 15.94
C GLY A 369 -7.39 -14.23 14.54
N TYR A 370 -7.00 -13.22 13.77
CA TYR A 370 -7.56 -12.90 12.45
C TYR A 370 -9.08 -12.72 12.49
N ASN A 371 -9.55 -11.89 13.41
CA ASN A 371 -10.97 -11.69 13.67
C ASN A 371 -11.69 -11.06 12.47
N THR A 372 -12.46 -11.85 11.72
CA THR A 372 -13.27 -11.39 10.58
C THR A 372 -14.56 -10.68 11.01
N ASP A 373 -14.88 -10.69 12.31
CA ASP A 373 -16.04 -9.99 12.87
C ASP A 373 -15.74 -8.55 13.27
N SER A 374 -14.48 -8.12 13.23
CA SER A 374 -14.09 -6.75 13.52
C SER A 374 -14.85 -5.76 12.61
N GLU A 375 -15.20 -4.61 13.15
CA GLU A 375 -16.00 -3.61 12.44
C GLU A 375 -15.26 -3.02 11.23
N LEU A 376 -13.94 -2.83 11.34
CA LEU A 376 -13.11 -2.33 10.24
C LEU A 376 -12.87 -3.40 9.17
N TYR A 377 -12.68 -4.67 9.56
CA TYR A 377 -12.61 -5.77 8.59
C TYR A 377 -13.86 -5.80 7.69
N LYS A 378 -15.04 -5.77 8.32
CA LYS A 378 -16.33 -5.78 7.59
C LYS A 378 -16.52 -4.54 6.72
N LEU A 379 -16.12 -3.36 7.22
CA LEU A 379 -16.21 -2.13 6.44
C LEU A 379 -15.27 -2.15 5.23
N ILE A 380 -14.00 -2.54 5.43
CA ILE A 380 -13.00 -2.66 4.36
C ILE A 380 -13.49 -3.64 3.29
N ALA A 381 -14.06 -4.79 3.70
CA ALA A 381 -14.66 -5.75 2.78
C ALA A 381 -15.80 -5.13 1.94
N LYS A 382 -16.68 -4.33 2.56
CA LYS A 382 -17.76 -3.62 1.86
C LYS A 382 -17.22 -2.55 0.90
N ALA A 383 -16.25 -1.75 1.34
CA ALA A 383 -15.66 -0.69 0.52
C ALA A 383 -14.88 -1.25 -0.68
N ASN A 384 -14.03 -2.25 -0.48
CA ASN A 384 -13.35 -2.96 -1.56
C ASN A 384 -14.33 -3.67 -2.49
N GLY A 385 -15.36 -4.32 -1.94
CA GLY A 385 -16.41 -4.95 -2.72
C GLY A 385 -17.15 -3.94 -3.61
N ALA A 386 -17.47 -2.75 -3.09
CA ALA A 386 -18.09 -1.66 -3.85
C ALA A 386 -17.17 -1.18 -5.00
N ARG A 387 -15.88 -0.96 -4.69
CA ARG A 387 -14.86 -0.58 -5.68
C ARG A 387 -14.69 -1.65 -6.76
N ASN A 388 -14.52 -2.91 -6.37
CA ASN A 388 -14.34 -4.02 -7.29
C ASN A 388 -15.55 -4.22 -8.19
N GLN A 389 -16.77 -4.06 -7.66
CA GLN A 389 -18.01 -4.12 -8.44
C GLN A 389 -18.11 -2.97 -9.46
N ALA A 390 -17.75 -1.73 -9.07
CA ALA A 390 -17.71 -0.61 -9.98
C ALA A 390 -16.72 -0.85 -11.14
N ILE A 391 -15.52 -1.40 -10.84
CA ILE A 391 -14.50 -1.78 -11.82
C ILE A 391 -15.01 -2.89 -12.74
N ALA A 392 -15.61 -3.95 -12.20
CA ALA A 392 -16.12 -5.08 -12.98
C ALA A 392 -17.21 -4.66 -13.96
N LYS A 393 -18.02 -3.65 -13.62
CA LYS A 393 -19.06 -3.11 -14.51
C LYS A 393 -18.53 -2.06 -15.50
N SER A 394 -17.41 -1.41 -15.19
CA SER A 394 -16.78 -0.42 -16.09
C SER A 394 -15.26 -0.36 -15.82
N THR A 395 -14.47 -0.95 -16.69
CA THR A 395 -12.99 -0.90 -16.60
C THR A 395 -12.45 0.54 -16.63
N ASN A 396 -13.20 1.46 -17.22
CA ASN A 396 -12.85 2.90 -17.23
C ASN A 396 -13.08 3.59 -15.87
N TYR A 397 -13.68 2.91 -14.89
CA TYR A 397 -13.86 3.47 -13.54
C TYR A 397 -12.52 3.86 -12.91
N THR A 398 -11.47 3.08 -13.12
CA THR A 398 -10.14 3.29 -12.52
C THR A 398 -9.41 4.50 -13.08
N ILE A 399 -9.66 4.88 -14.34
CA ILE A 399 -9.04 6.06 -14.97
C ILE A 399 -9.86 7.34 -14.81
N TYR A 400 -11.07 7.25 -14.23
CA TYR A 400 -11.90 8.42 -13.95
C TYR A 400 -11.44 9.06 -12.64
N GLN A 401 -11.06 10.34 -12.71
CA GLN A 401 -10.62 11.06 -11.51
C GLN A 401 -11.80 11.34 -10.57
N ASN A 402 -11.53 11.23 -9.28
CA ASN A 402 -12.45 11.55 -8.21
C ASN A 402 -12.79 13.06 -8.20
N HIS A 403 -14.06 13.40 -8.03
CA HIS A 403 -14.54 14.77 -7.93
C HIS A 403 -15.15 15.00 -6.55
N PRO A 404 -14.59 15.87 -5.72
CA PRO A 404 -15.26 16.34 -4.52
C PRO A 404 -16.42 17.26 -4.96
N ILE A 405 -17.67 16.87 -4.63
CA ILE A 405 -18.90 17.54 -5.10
C ILE A 405 -19.68 18.22 -3.98
N TYR A 406 -19.29 17.99 -2.73
CA TYR A 406 -19.89 18.62 -1.55
C TYR A 406 -18.86 18.75 -0.44
N LYS A 407 -18.95 19.82 0.34
CA LYS A 407 -18.30 19.96 1.65
C LYS A 407 -19.08 20.89 2.56
N ASP A 408 -19.02 20.61 3.84
CA ASP A 408 -19.34 21.53 4.93
C ASP A 408 -18.27 21.44 6.05
N GLU A 409 -18.57 21.88 7.26
CA GLU A 409 -17.62 21.86 8.38
C GLU A 409 -17.25 20.44 8.81
N SER A 410 -18.13 19.46 8.62
CA SER A 410 -18.00 18.10 9.16
C SER A 410 -18.15 16.99 8.12
N ALA A 411 -18.44 17.30 6.88
CA ALA A 411 -18.66 16.31 5.84
C ALA A 411 -18.04 16.70 4.49
N ILE A 412 -17.66 15.67 3.72
CA ILE A 412 -17.36 15.79 2.29
C ILE A 412 -18.09 14.69 1.52
N ALA A 413 -18.44 14.99 0.25
CA ALA A 413 -18.87 13.95 -0.67
C ALA A 413 -18.05 13.98 -1.95
N MET A 414 -17.74 12.78 -2.45
CA MET A 414 -16.94 12.55 -3.64
C MET A 414 -17.74 11.73 -4.64
N ARG A 415 -17.58 12.06 -5.94
CA ARG A 415 -18.10 11.29 -7.07
C ARG A 415 -16.97 10.73 -7.89
N LYS A 416 -17.02 9.43 -8.20
CA LYS A 416 -16.04 8.75 -9.07
C LYS A 416 -16.76 7.83 -10.05
N GLY A 417 -16.30 7.81 -11.30
CA GLY A 417 -16.85 6.96 -12.36
C GLY A 417 -17.72 7.71 -13.36
N PHE A 418 -17.89 7.11 -14.55
CA PHE A 418 -18.64 7.68 -15.66
C PHE A 418 -20.15 7.60 -15.43
N VAL A 419 -20.90 8.43 -16.15
CA VAL A 419 -22.38 8.53 -16.03
C VAL A 419 -23.04 7.16 -16.14
N GLY A 420 -23.84 6.83 -15.14
CA GLY A 420 -24.56 5.56 -15.01
C GLY A 420 -23.81 4.47 -14.23
N GLY A 421 -22.51 4.64 -14.02
CA GLY A 421 -21.66 3.73 -13.25
C GLY A 421 -20.89 4.39 -12.11
N GLN A 422 -21.20 5.66 -11.82
CA GLN A 422 -20.49 6.41 -10.78
C GLN A 422 -20.85 5.94 -9.36
N THR A 423 -19.87 6.08 -8.46
CA THR A 423 -20.06 5.94 -7.02
C THR A 423 -20.14 7.31 -6.37
N ILE A 424 -20.91 7.43 -5.29
CA ILE A 424 -20.90 8.59 -4.39
C ILE A 424 -20.43 8.11 -3.02
N THR A 425 -19.36 8.71 -2.52
CA THR A 425 -18.84 8.43 -1.17
C THR A 425 -19.07 9.66 -0.31
N VAL A 426 -19.75 9.50 0.84
CA VAL A 426 -20.00 10.57 1.80
C VAL A 426 -19.30 10.24 3.10
N LEU A 427 -18.46 11.15 3.56
CA LEU A 427 -17.61 10.98 4.74
C LEU A 427 -17.90 12.09 5.74
N THR A 428 -17.77 11.76 7.04
CA THR A 428 -17.97 12.72 8.13
C THR A 428 -16.96 12.52 9.25
N ASN A 429 -16.55 13.60 9.89
CA ASN A 429 -15.69 13.54 11.07
C ASN A 429 -16.44 13.75 12.40
N LEU A 430 -17.75 13.62 12.41
CA LEU A 430 -18.55 13.80 13.64
C LEU A 430 -18.32 12.70 14.69
N GLY A 431 -17.65 11.59 14.31
CA GLY A 431 -17.39 10.47 15.21
C GLY A 431 -18.64 9.68 15.61
N ALA A 432 -18.47 8.66 16.44
CA ALA A 432 -19.54 7.76 16.88
C ALA A 432 -20.67 8.48 17.65
N GLY A 433 -20.35 9.58 18.33
CA GLY A 433 -21.33 10.45 19.00
C GLY A 433 -22.07 11.42 18.10
N GLY A 434 -21.82 11.39 16.78
CA GLY A 434 -22.45 12.28 15.80
C GLY A 434 -23.97 12.13 15.77
N LYS A 435 -24.69 13.28 15.73
CA LYS A 435 -26.14 13.30 15.63
C LYS A 435 -26.60 12.77 14.29
N GLU A 436 -27.84 12.25 14.24
CA GLU A 436 -28.49 11.92 12.98
C GLU A 436 -28.85 13.22 12.22
N TYR A 437 -28.54 13.23 10.93
CA TYR A 437 -28.86 14.33 10.01
C TYR A 437 -28.93 13.81 8.57
N SER A 438 -29.28 14.66 7.64
CA SER A 438 -29.23 14.32 6.22
C SER A 438 -28.38 15.33 5.47
N VAL A 439 -27.53 14.83 4.58
CA VAL A 439 -26.74 15.66 3.67
C VAL A 439 -27.38 15.63 2.30
N SER A 440 -27.71 16.80 1.74
CA SER A 440 -28.18 16.91 0.35
C SER A 440 -26.97 17.10 -0.57
N ILE A 441 -26.67 16.08 -1.35
CA ILE A 441 -25.50 16.05 -2.25
C ILE A 441 -25.92 16.52 -3.64
N PRO A 442 -25.43 17.66 -4.13
CA PRO A 442 -25.67 18.14 -5.49
C PRO A 442 -24.75 17.43 -6.49
N ASP A 443 -24.91 17.72 -7.77
CA ASP A 443 -23.96 17.36 -8.85
C ASP A 443 -23.59 15.87 -8.90
N THR A 444 -24.51 14.98 -8.48
CA THR A 444 -24.29 13.55 -8.45
C THR A 444 -24.09 12.94 -9.83
N GLY A 445 -24.54 13.62 -10.89
CA GLY A 445 -24.52 13.15 -12.28
C GLY A 445 -25.56 12.07 -12.56
N PHE A 446 -26.43 11.73 -11.61
CA PHE A 446 -27.56 10.83 -11.83
C PHE A 446 -28.80 11.57 -12.34
N LYS A 447 -29.66 10.84 -13.06
CA LYS A 447 -30.96 11.34 -13.49
C LYS A 447 -31.97 11.25 -12.34
N ALA A 448 -32.94 12.17 -12.33
CA ALA A 448 -34.07 12.14 -11.42
C ALA A 448 -34.75 10.75 -11.40
N GLY A 449 -35.10 10.29 -10.23
CA GLY A 449 -35.72 8.98 -10.01
C GLY A 449 -34.80 7.76 -10.06
N ALA A 450 -33.51 7.93 -10.36
CA ALA A 450 -32.56 6.82 -10.32
C ALA A 450 -32.51 6.19 -8.92
N LYS A 451 -32.38 4.86 -8.86
CA LYS A 451 -32.28 4.11 -7.61
C LYS A 451 -30.83 3.81 -7.29
N LEU A 452 -30.41 4.20 -6.09
CA LEU A 452 -29.10 3.93 -5.53
C LEU A 452 -29.24 3.05 -4.30
N THR A 453 -28.24 2.22 -4.05
CA THR A 453 -28.11 1.46 -2.81
C THR A 453 -26.89 1.98 -2.05
N GLU A 454 -27.07 2.31 -0.78
CA GLU A 454 -26.00 2.56 0.17
C GLU A 454 -25.51 1.19 0.69
N VAL A 455 -24.28 0.82 0.35
CA VAL A 455 -23.82 -0.57 0.50
C VAL A 455 -23.31 -0.93 1.90
N VAL A 456 -23.03 0.05 2.75
CA VAL A 456 -22.61 -0.24 4.14
C VAL A 456 -23.81 -0.73 4.97
N SER A 457 -24.98 -0.08 4.81
CA SER A 457 -26.24 -0.42 5.51
C SER A 457 -27.27 -1.15 4.67
N CYS A 458 -27.03 -1.33 3.36
CA CYS A 458 -27.98 -1.90 2.39
C CYS A 458 -29.30 -1.14 2.29
N THR A 459 -29.28 0.18 2.44
CA THR A 459 -30.46 1.01 2.32
C THR A 459 -30.62 1.60 0.92
N SER A 460 -31.87 1.76 0.47
CA SER A 460 -32.20 2.35 -0.84
C SER A 460 -32.35 3.86 -0.73
N VAL A 461 -31.76 4.58 -1.70
CA VAL A 461 -31.88 6.03 -1.86
C VAL A 461 -32.38 6.33 -3.27
N THR A 462 -33.22 7.35 -3.41
CA THR A 462 -33.74 7.80 -4.72
C THR A 462 -33.22 9.19 -5.03
N VAL A 463 -32.72 9.37 -6.23
CA VAL A 463 -32.26 10.67 -6.74
C VAL A 463 -33.45 11.60 -6.90
N GLY A 464 -33.37 12.82 -6.38
CA GLY A 464 -34.40 13.85 -6.45
C GLY A 464 -34.54 14.47 -7.85
N ASP A 465 -35.53 15.39 -7.98
CA ASP A 465 -35.92 15.96 -9.27
C ASP A 465 -34.82 16.81 -9.94
N SER A 466 -33.95 17.45 -9.16
CA SER A 466 -32.80 18.23 -9.67
C SER A 466 -31.48 17.42 -9.77
N GLY A 467 -31.53 16.11 -9.54
CA GLY A 467 -30.37 15.25 -9.57
C GLY A 467 -29.58 15.15 -8.25
N GLU A 468 -30.10 15.77 -7.20
CA GLU A 468 -29.54 15.70 -5.85
C GLU A 468 -29.85 14.36 -5.17
N VAL A 469 -29.02 13.99 -4.20
CA VAL A 469 -29.25 12.82 -3.36
C VAL A 469 -29.26 13.23 -1.90
N SER A 470 -30.35 12.98 -1.21
CA SER A 470 -30.43 13.16 0.26
C SER A 470 -29.93 11.89 0.93
N VAL A 471 -28.80 11.99 1.63
CA VAL A 471 -28.10 10.87 2.27
C VAL A 471 -28.29 10.94 3.79
N PRO A 472 -28.99 9.97 4.40
CA PRO A 472 -29.11 9.92 5.86
C PRO A 472 -27.76 9.52 6.49
N MET A 473 -27.29 10.35 7.40
CA MET A 473 -26.07 10.15 8.19
C MET A 473 -26.45 9.85 9.63
N ALA A 474 -25.85 8.81 10.20
CA ALA A 474 -26.06 8.42 11.58
C ALA A 474 -24.80 7.81 12.17
N SER A 475 -24.58 8.00 13.47
CA SER A 475 -23.47 7.42 14.25
C SER A 475 -22.08 7.67 13.63
N GLY A 476 -21.92 8.79 12.91
CA GLY A 476 -20.66 9.15 12.25
C GLY A 476 -20.18 8.16 11.18
N ALA A 477 -21.03 7.24 10.71
CA ALA A 477 -20.64 6.23 9.74
C ALA A 477 -20.52 6.79 8.32
N PRO A 478 -19.51 6.35 7.53
CA PRO A 478 -19.43 6.71 6.11
C PRO A 478 -20.57 6.12 5.29
N ARG A 479 -20.81 6.66 4.09
CA ARG A 479 -21.78 6.14 3.14
C ARG A 479 -21.14 5.93 1.77
N ILE A 480 -21.46 4.80 1.14
CA ILE A 480 -21.00 4.46 -0.22
C ILE A 480 -22.24 4.09 -1.03
N LEU A 481 -22.56 4.92 -2.03
CA LEU A 481 -23.74 4.73 -2.87
C LEU A 481 -23.34 4.29 -4.28
N LEU A 482 -23.99 3.24 -4.77
CA LEU A 482 -23.90 2.77 -6.15
C LEU A 482 -25.28 2.69 -6.77
N PRO A 483 -25.41 2.82 -8.12
CA PRO A 483 -26.63 2.43 -8.81
C PRO A 483 -27.05 1.02 -8.42
N THR A 484 -28.32 0.85 -8.00
CA THR A 484 -28.84 -0.46 -7.55
C THR A 484 -28.65 -1.55 -8.64
N SER A 485 -28.75 -1.15 -9.92
CA SER A 485 -28.54 -2.07 -11.06
C SER A 485 -27.10 -2.58 -11.17
N LEU A 486 -26.12 -1.91 -10.61
CA LEU A 486 -24.74 -2.39 -10.61
C LEU A 486 -24.51 -3.50 -9.58
N LEU A 487 -25.39 -3.66 -8.62
CA LEU A 487 -25.24 -4.65 -7.53
C LEU A 487 -25.76 -6.04 -7.91
N GLU A 488 -26.41 -6.19 -9.07
CA GLU A 488 -26.88 -7.49 -9.53
C GLU A 488 -25.72 -8.48 -9.67
N GLY A 489 -25.84 -9.61 -8.97
CA GLY A 489 -24.81 -10.67 -8.93
C GLY A 489 -23.66 -10.38 -7.97
N SER A 490 -23.68 -9.26 -7.22
CA SER A 490 -22.73 -9.00 -6.14
C SER A 490 -23.26 -9.57 -4.81
N ALA A 491 -22.35 -9.87 -3.87
CA ALA A 491 -22.70 -10.24 -2.50
C ALA A 491 -22.80 -9.03 -1.55
N LEU A 492 -22.87 -7.82 -2.08
CA LEU A 492 -22.79 -6.59 -1.26
C LEU A 492 -24.07 -6.29 -0.50
N CYS A 493 -25.14 -6.42 -1.18
CA CYS A 493 -26.52 -6.27 -0.69
C CYS A 493 -27.48 -7.17 -1.46
#